data_facce993a9a9fcc4a7071a59f91fb5cf
#
_entry.id   facce993a9a9fcc4a7071a59f91fb5cf
#
_cell.length_a   1.000
_cell.length_b   1.000
_cell.length_c   1.000
_cell.angle_alpha   90.00
_cell.angle_beta   90.00
_cell.angle_gamma   90.00
#
_symmetry.space_group_name_H-M   'P 1'
#
loop_
_entity.id
_entity.type
_entity.pdbx_description
1 polymer ?
#
loop_
_entity_poly.entity_id
_entity_poly.type
_entity_poly.pdbx_seq_one_letter_code
_entity_poly.pdbx_strand_id
1 'polypeptide(L)'
;MPSIPDFIDLLANCKTDPLCVENLYSGNSLKSDVRRHNLLLYLEKMKALSPDVILVGEAPGYKGCALTGIPFTSENVLAKNEFFQGENYKFIDKVRREKESSATIVWGELAKYDNKPLIW
;
A
#
# COMPACT_ATOMS: atom_id res chain seq x y z
N MET A 1 -4.47 18.71 12.33
CA MET A 1 -4.11 17.39 11.77
C MET A 1 -3.90 17.51 10.26
N PRO A 2 -2.79 17.03 9.71
CA PRO A 2 -2.59 17.01 8.27
C PRO A 2 -3.65 16.10 7.60
N SER A 3 -4.03 16.46 6.39
CA SER A 3 -4.87 15.60 5.56
C SER A 3 -4.08 14.37 5.10
N ILE A 4 -4.76 13.36 4.54
CA ILE A 4 -4.06 12.19 3.98
C ILE A 4 -3.15 12.61 2.82
N PRO A 5 -3.57 13.47 1.87
CA PRO A 5 -2.63 14.00 0.87
C PRO A 5 -1.40 14.67 1.48
N ASP A 6 -1.57 15.52 2.51
CA ASP A 6 -0.44 16.17 3.19
C ASP A 6 0.50 15.14 3.82
N PHE A 7 -0.05 14.09 4.43
CA PHE A 7 0.75 13.00 4.99
C PHE A 7 1.58 12.30 3.91
N ILE A 8 0.98 11.99 2.76
CA ILE A 8 1.68 11.35 1.64
C ILE A 8 2.79 12.25 1.10
N ASP A 9 2.54 13.56 1.01
CA ASP A 9 3.56 14.52 0.58
C ASP A 9 4.72 14.59 1.58
N LEU A 10 4.43 14.61 2.87
CA LEU A 10 5.46 14.56 3.92
C LEU A 10 6.28 13.26 3.81
N LEU A 11 5.63 12.13 3.62
CA LEU A 11 6.27 10.83 3.45
C LEU A 11 7.18 10.83 2.21
N ALA A 12 6.69 11.34 1.09
CA ALA A 12 7.44 11.41 -0.17
C ALA A 12 8.67 12.32 -0.06
N ASN A 13 8.61 13.34 0.79
CA ASN A 13 9.69 14.30 1.00
C ASN A 13 10.64 13.92 2.16
N CYS A 14 10.39 12.83 2.86
CA CYS A 14 11.34 12.34 3.87
C CYS A 14 12.68 12.03 3.23
N LYS A 15 13.73 12.64 3.79
CA LYS A 15 15.10 12.40 3.33
C LYS A 15 15.64 11.10 3.92
N THR A 16 16.26 10.31 3.08
CA THR A 16 16.92 9.06 3.46
C THR A 16 18.39 9.09 3.04
N ASP A 17 19.22 8.25 3.65
CA ASP A 17 20.57 8.03 3.16
C ASP A 17 20.52 7.26 1.84
N PRO A 18 20.87 7.87 0.69
CA PRO A 18 20.72 7.23 -0.61
C PRO A 18 21.60 5.99 -0.82
N LEU A 19 22.60 5.80 0.05
CA LEU A 19 23.47 4.62 -0.01
C LEU A 19 22.86 3.41 0.72
N CYS A 20 21.95 3.64 1.66
CA CYS A 20 21.43 2.61 2.54
C CYS A 20 19.92 2.39 2.42
N VAL A 21 19.16 3.43 2.12
CA VAL A 21 17.69 3.41 2.17
C VAL A 21 17.10 4.16 0.99
N GLU A 22 16.16 3.51 0.31
CA GLU A 22 15.37 4.14 -0.74
C GLU A 22 13.99 4.53 -0.18
N ASN A 23 13.56 5.77 -0.44
CA ASN A 23 12.18 6.18 -0.18
C ASN A 23 11.33 5.83 -1.41
N LEU A 24 10.50 4.81 -1.28
CA LEU A 24 9.66 4.29 -2.37
C LEU A 24 8.65 5.31 -2.90
N TYR A 25 8.31 6.31 -2.11
CA TYR A 25 7.29 7.31 -2.45
C TYR A 25 7.86 8.59 -3.03
N SER A 26 9.18 8.77 -2.98
CA SER A 26 9.84 9.99 -3.45
C SER A 26 10.02 10.01 -4.97
N GLY A 27 10.22 11.22 -5.49
CA GLY A 27 10.53 11.43 -6.91
C GLY A 27 9.31 11.44 -7.82
N ASN A 28 9.58 11.56 -9.12
CA ASN A 28 8.56 11.74 -10.17
C ASN A 28 8.49 10.57 -11.15
N SER A 29 8.99 9.41 -10.76
CA SER A 29 8.88 8.22 -11.61
C SER A 29 7.44 7.71 -11.68
N LEU A 30 7.12 6.97 -12.73
CA LEU A 30 5.83 6.30 -12.84
C LEU A 30 5.56 5.38 -11.64
N LYS A 31 6.59 4.68 -11.17
CA LYS A 31 6.48 3.79 -10.02
C LYS A 31 6.11 4.54 -8.74
N SER A 32 6.77 5.66 -8.47
CA SER A 32 6.46 6.49 -7.30
C SER A 32 5.05 7.06 -7.37
N ASP A 33 4.62 7.50 -8.55
CA ASP A 33 3.26 7.99 -8.77
C ASP A 33 2.21 6.91 -8.48
N VAL A 34 2.43 5.69 -8.96
CA VAL A 34 1.55 4.54 -8.69
C VAL A 34 1.47 4.27 -7.19
N ARG A 35 2.60 4.24 -6.50
CA ARG A 35 2.65 3.98 -5.06
C ARG A 35 1.89 5.03 -4.25
N ARG A 36 2.11 6.31 -4.54
CA ARG A 36 1.38 7.40 -3.86
C ARG A 36 -0.12 7.36 -4.14
N HIS A 37 -0.49 7.11 -5.38
CA HIS A 37 -1.90 7.00 -5.76
C HIS A 37 -2.61 5.87 -5.02
N ASN A 38 -2.01 4.69 -5.01
CA ASN A 38 -2.58 3.53 -4.32
C ASN A 38 -2.66 3.74 -2.81
N LEU A 39 -1.61 4.31 -2.21
CA LEU A 39 -1.60 4.61 -0.78
C LEU A 39 -2.70 5.60 -0.41
N LEU A 40 -2.92 6.62 -1.24
CA LEU A 40 -4.01 7.59 -1.03
C LEU A 40 -5.37 6.88 -0.99
N LEU A 41 -5.68 6.06 -1.98
CA LEU A 41 -6.95 5.33 -2.03
C LEU A 41 -7.14 4.42 -0.81
N TYR A 42 -6.09 3.71 -0.42
CA TYR A 42 -6.11 2.82 0.73
C TYR A 42 -6.35 3.58 2.04
N LEU A 43 -5.61 4.65 2.29
CA LEU A 43 -5.73 5.42 3.52
C LEU A 43 -7.07 6.14 3.61
N GLU A 44 -7.61 6.65 2.52
CA GLU A 44 -8.95 7.25 2.50
C GLU A 44 -10.03 6.21 2.85
N LYS A 45 -9.92 5.02 2.31
CA LYS A 45 -10.82 3.91 2.64
C LYS A 45 -10.71 3.51 4.12
N MET A 46 -9.49 3.38 4.64
CA MET A 46 -9.26 3.06 6.04
C MET A 46 -9.77 4.16 6.97
N LYS A 47 -9.60 5.43 6.61
CA LYS A 47 -10.17 6.55 7.37
C LYS A 47 -11.69 6.44 7.48
N ALA A 48 -12.36 6.11 6.39
CA ALA A 48 -13.81 5.91 6.38
C ALA A 48 -14.26 4.74 7.25
N LEU A 49 -13.45 3.67 7.32
CA LEU A 49 -13.72 2.49 8.14
C LEU A 49 -13.37 2.70 9.63
N SER A 50 -12.54 3.67 9.94
CA SER A 50 -12.15 4.03 11.32
C SER A 50 -11.64 2.85 12.16
N PRO A 51 -10.57 2.15 11.74
CA PRO A 51 -10.08 0.97 12.42
C PRO A 51 -9.52 1.28 13.81
N ASP A 52 -9.72 0.36 14.76
CA ASP A 52 -9.22 0.47 16.13
C ASP A 52 -7.84 -0.15 16.31
N VAL A 53 -7.39 -0.94 15.34
CA VAL A 53 -6.14 -1.70 15.42
C VAL A 53 -5.25 -1.37 14.22
N ILE A 54 -3.97 -1.26 14.49
CA ILE A 54 -2.94 -1.16 13.46
C ILE A 54 -2.02 -2.38 13.50
N LEU A 55 -1.73 -2.95 12.35
CA LEU A 55 -0.70 -3.96 12.17
C LEU A 55 0.49 -3.32 11.46
N VAL A 56 1.66 -3.40 12.08
CA VAL A 56 2.88 -2.79 11.55
C VAL A 56 3.85 -3.86 11.07
N GLY A 57 4.30 -3.74 9.83
CA GLY A 57 5.36 -4.58 9.27
C GLY A 57 6.74 -3.94 9.42
N GLU A 58 7.77 -4.73 9.20
CA GLU A 58 9.16 -4.28 9.31
C GLU A 58 9.62 -3.51 8.08
N ALA A 59 9.36 -4.06 6.89
CA ALA A 59 9.90 -3.51 5.65
C ALA A 59 9.00 -3.85 4.45
N PRO A 60 8.98 -2.99 3.43
CA PRO A 60 8.23 -3.26 2.20
C PRO A 60 8.86 -4.40 1.40
N GLY A 61 8.07 -5.42 1.08
CA GLY A 61 8.49 -6.52 0.21
C GLY A 61 8.65 -6.08 -1.25
N TYR A 62 9.69 -6.56 -1.91
CA TYR A 62 9.97 -6.15 -3.30
C TYR A 62 8.94 -6.65 -4.32
N LYS A 63 8.20 -7.72 -4.02
CA LYS A 63 7.07 -8.23 -4.83
C LYS A 63 5.71 -7.77 -4.34
N GLY A 64 5.68 -7.02 -3.26
CA GLY A 64 4.48 -6.54 -2.61
C GLY A 64 4.41 -5.02 -2.53
N CYS A 65 4.62 -4.48 -1.35
CA CYS A 65 4.52 -3.04 -1.08
C CYS A 65 5.41 -2.19 -2.00
N ALA A 66 6.59 -2.68 -2.37
CA ALA A 66 7.47 -1.96 -3.31
C ALA A 66 6.84 -1.76 -4.69
N LEU A 67 5.88 -2.59 -5.08
CA LEU A 67 5.12 -2.43 -6.33
C LEU A 67 3.82 -1.65 -6.11
N THR A 68 3.09 -1.94 -5.06
CA THR A 68 1.74 -1.38 -4.84
C THR A 68 1.74 -0.04 -4.11
N GLY A 69 2.72 0.19 -3.23
CA GLY A 69 2.73 1.32 -2.31
C GLY A 69 1.89 1.11 -1.05
N ILE A 70 1.23 -0.03 -0.90
CA ILE A 70 0.40 -0.36 0.26
C ILE A 70 1.06 -1.50 1.04
N PRO A 71 1.32 -1.34 2.35
CA PRO A 71 1.92 -2.39 3.17
C PRO A 71 1.13 -3.70 3.14
N PHE A 72 1.81 -4.83 3.22
CA PHE A 72 1.23 -6.18 3.21
C PHE A 72 0.32 -6.47 2.02
N THR A 73 0.52 -5.83 0.88
CA THR A 73 -0.26 -6.10 -0.33
C THR A 73 0.65 -6.56 -1.47
N SER A 74 0.03 -7.08 -2.50
CA SER A 74 0.67 -7.36 -3.77
C SER A 74 -0.26 -6.94 -4.90
N GLU A 75 0.25 -6.84 -6.11
CA GLU A 75 -0.60 -6.54 -7.27
C GLU A 75 -1.69 -7.60 -7.46
N ASN A 76 -1.39 -8.86 -7.17
CA ASN A 76 -2.38 -9.94 -7.20
C ASN A 76 -3.50 -9.71 -6.18
N VAL A 77 -3.17 -9.31 -4.94
CA VAL A 77 -4.17 -8.97 -3.92
C VAL A 77 -5.03 -7.80 -4.35
N LEU A 78 -4.43 -6.72 -4.86
CA LEU A 78 -5.20 -5.56 -5.36
C LEU A 78 -6.14 -5.94 -6.49
N ALA A 79 -5.72 -6.85 -7.37
CA ALA A 79 -6.52 -7.27 -8.52
C ALA A 79 -7.68 -8.20 -8.16
N LYS A 80 -7.55 -9.02 -7.12
CA LYS A 80 -8.46 -10.12 -6.84
C LYS A 80 -9.21 -10.06 -5.51
N ASN A 81 -8.64 -9.41 -4.48
CA ASN A 81 -9.27 -9.36 -3.18
C ASN A 81 -10.46 -8.40 -3.18
N GLU A 82 -11.58 -8.84 -2.66
CA GLU A 82 -12.84 -8.08 -2.65
C GLU A 82 -12.71 -6.70 -1.99
N PHE A 83 -11.90 -6.58 -0.94
CA PHE A 83 -11.68 -5.32 -0.26
C PHE A 83 -11.17 -4.20 -1.18
N PHE A 84 -10.38 -4.54 -2.20
CA PHE A 84 -9.78 -3.59 -3.12
C PHE A 84 -10.58 -3.37 -4.41
N GLN A 85 -11.71 -4.04 -4.58
CA GLN A 85 -12.54 -3.87 -5.77
C GLN A 85 -13.37 -2.58 -5.69
N GLY A 86 -13.72 -2.04 -6.85
CA GLY A 86 -14.52 -0.82 -6.96
C GLY A 86 -13.71 0.47 -6.91
N GLU A 87 -12.41 0.40 -6.71
CA GLU A 87 -11.52 1.56 -6.68
C GLU A 87 -10.45 1.45 -7.77
N ASN A 88 -9.93 2.59 -8.20
CA ASN A 88 -9.01 2.66 -9.33
C ASN A 88 -7.55 2.52 -8.90
N TYR A 89 -7.19 1.38 -8.32
CA TYR A 89 -5.78 1.07 -8.05
C TYR A 89 -4.98 0.93 -9.33
N LYS A 90 -3.73 1.36 -9.30
CA LYS A 90 -2.81 1.30 -10.42
C LYS A 90 -1.80 0.16 -10.25
N PHE A 91 -1.32 -0.35 -11.36
CA PHE A 91 -0.39 -1.48 -11.42
C PHE A 91 0.86 -1.09 -12.18
N ILE A 92 2.02 -1.47 -11.64
CA ILE A 92 3.31 -1.30 -12.33
C ILE A 92 3.43 -2.37 -13.40
N ASP A 93 3.21 -3.63 -13.03
CA ASP A 93 3.17 -4.74 -14.00
C ASP A 93 1.71 -5.05 -14.38
N LYS A 94 1.34 -4.62 -15.57
CA LYS A 94 -0.03 -4.80 -16.08
C LYS A 94 -0.31 -6.21 -16.59
N VAL A 95 0.72 -7.01 -16.81
CA VAL A 95 0.60 -8.34 -17.40
C VAL A 95 0.64 -9.44 -16.35
N ARG A 96 1.62 -9.41 -15.48
CA ARG A 96 1.96 -10.52 -14.60
C ARG A 96 1.23 -10.54 -13.26
N ARG A 97 0.93 -9.40 -12.67
CA ARG A 97 0.31 -9.29 -11.33
C ARG A 97 1.06 -10.11 -10.29
N GLU A 98 2.20 -9.63 -9.87
CA GLU A 98 3.06 -10.31 -8.90
C GLU A 98 2.30 -10.71 -7.63
N LYS A 99 2.64 -11.90 -7.12
CA LYS A 99 2.16 -12.41 -5.83
C LYS A 99 3.24 -12.27 -4.77
N GLU A 100 2.81 -12.01 -3.55
CA GLU A 100 3.68 -11.95 -2.38
C GLU A 100 3.04 -12.78 -1.27
N SER A 101 3.83 -13.65 -0.65
CA SER A 101 3.32 -14.67 0.29
C SER A 101 2.65 -14.06 1.52
N SER A 102 3.29 -13.06 2.14
CA SER A 102 2.74 -12.39 3.32
C SER A 102 1.41 -11.71 3.00
N ALA A 103 1.33 -11.03 1.85
CA ALA A 103 0.11 -10.39 1.39
C ALA A 103 -1.02 -11.42 1.19
N THR A 104 -0.72 -12.54 0.55
CA THR A 104 -1.69 -13.58 0.30
C THR A 104 -2.24 -14.16 1.60
N ILE A 105 -1.38 -14.43 2.57
CA ILE A 105 -1.77 -14.99 3.87
C ILE A 105 -2.58 -13.96 4.68
N VAL A 106 -2.07 -12.74 4.81
CA VAL A 106 -2.72 -11.69 5.61
C VAL A 106 -4.10 -11.36 5.07
N TRP A 107 -4.22 -11.09 3.78
CA TRP A 107 -5.52 -10.72 3.19
C TRP A 107 -6.47 -11.91 3.04
N GLY A 108 -5.93 -13.12 2.91
CA GLY A 108 -6.74 -14.34 3.00
C GLY A 108 -7.39 -14.50 4.37
N GLU A 109 -6.67 -14.17 5.44
CA GLU A 109 -7.23 -14.19 6.80
C GLU A 109 -8.17 -13.00 7.04
N LEU A 110 -7.78 -11.79 6.66
CA LEU A 110 -8.60 -10.59 6.86
C LEU A 110 -9.94 -10.62 6.12
N ALA A 111 -10.05 -11.39 5.05
CA ALA A 111 -11.31 -11.57 4.34
C ALA A 111 -12.42 -12.15 5.23
N LYS A 112 -12.06 -12.83 6.31
CA LYS A 112 -13.00 -13.46 7.26
C LYS A 112 -13.60 -12.48 8.27
N TYR A 113 -13.09 -11.26 8.35
CA TYR A 113 -13.47 -10.28 9.37
C TYR A 113 -14.08 -9.04 8.73
N ASP A 114 -15.19 -8.55 9.29
CA ASP A 114 -15.84 -7.32 8.84
C ASP A 114 -15.01 -6.09 9.23
N ASN A 115 -14.45 -6.09 10.46
CA ASN A 115 -13.58 -5.03 10.94
C ASN A 115 -12.13 -5.35 10.59
N LYS A 116 -11.56 -4.59 9.68
CA LYS A 116 -10.17 -4.77 9.25
C LYS A 116 -9.26 -3.78 9.95
N PRO A 117 -8.06 -4.22 10.39
CA PRO A 117 -7.06 -3.31 10.94
C PRO A 117 -6.50 -2.40 9.85
N LEU A 118 -5.97 -1.25 10.26
CA LEU A 118 -5.05 -0.49 9.41
C LEU A 118 -3.74 -1.28 9.32
N ILE A 119 -3.24 -1.48 8.13
CA ILE A 119 -1.97 -2.18 7.92
C ILE A 119 -0.91 -1.17 7.46
N TRP A 120 0.22 -1.17 8.18
CA TRP A 120 1.32 -0.25 7.90
C TRP A 120 2.69 -0.91 7.98
#